data_1b37c1302aa78850f5f86f834a34a70c
#
_entry.id   1b37c1302aa78850f5f86f834a34a70c
#
_cell.length_a   1.000
_cell.length_b   1.000
_cell.length_c   1.000
_cell.angle_alpha   90.00
_cell.angle_beta   90.00
_cell.angle_gamma   90.00
#
_symmetry.space_group_name_H-M   'P 1'
#
loop_
_entity.id
_entity.type
_entity.pdbx_description
1 polymer ?
#
loop_
_entity_poly.entity_id
_entity_poly.type
_entity_poly.pdbx_seq_one_letter_code
_entity_poly.pdbx_strand_id
1 'polypeptide(L)'
;MKRIILFFLFLFGVTAVQAQVVVDLKKGGPMVKSKTLKDYDHQGRDERALREDSVQYVDCLRRAFNALATDSLPQAEALLKEALHLRPDAKGNYVVWRNLGLISLARVEMRQAIERFTKALLAQPGDQESRYNRAKAYFLLNNFSETIADCDFFLKQDATNLLADSVHLLRAAAKVELRQYAAARAELTDLLTRKPNKSEAHLLLLCILQAEGRLQEMRAETIKFCKNCPNNKQDLVMFLDGAKQTGNIEEAKIIYDALLEDAPDNGLYRIERAKILLALGQKQAAREDLKIARRSGIPSAAWKELEQKLK
;
A
#
# COMPACT_ATOMS: atom_id res chain seq x y z
N MET A 1 -1.87 2.27 17.93
CA MET A 1 -1.05 3.11 17.05
C MET A 1 -0.02 2.31 16.27
N LYS A 2 1.01 1.71 16.84
CA LYS A 2 2.00 0.88 16.09
C LYS A 2 1.41 -0.24 15.20
N ARG A 3 0.14 -0.60 15.34
CA ARG A 3 -0.53 -1.75 14.69
C ARG A 3 -1.23 -1.41 13.39
N ILE A 4 -1.81 -0.21 13.28
CA ILE A 4 -2.33 0.29 11.99
C ILE A 4 -1.16 0.48 11.05
N ILE A 5 -0.04 1.03 11.53
CA ILE A 5 1.20 1.13 10.78
C ILE A 5 1.74 -0.25 10.34
N LEU A 6 1.72 -1.26 11.23
CA LEU A 6 2.13 -2.63 10.88
C LEU A 6 1.19 -3.27 9.84
N PHE A 7 -0.12 -3.04 9.96
CA PHE A 7 -1.10 -3.48 8.97
C PHE A 7 -0.91 -2.76 7.63
N PHE A 8 -0.61 -1.44 7.64
CA PHE A 8 -0.27 -0.68 6.45
C PHE A 8 1.12 -1.01 5.89
N LEU A 9 2.12 -1.29 6.74
CA LEU A 9 3.39 -1.86 6.29
C LEU A 9 3.20 -3.21 5.61
N PHE A 10 2.16 -3.96 5.95
CA PHE A 10 1.79 -5.21 5.30
C PHE A 10 0.98 -4.97 4.01
N LEU A 11 -0.02 -4.07 4.01
CA LEU A 11 -0.81 -3.70 2.82
C LEU A 11 -0.03 -2.88 1.79
N PHE A 12 0.85 -2.00 2.25
CA PHE A 12 1.77 -1.21 1.42
C PHE A 12 3.21 -1.67 1.55
N GLY A 13 3.41 -2.87 2.11
CA GLY A 13 4.66 -3.38 2.63
C GLY A 13 5.83 -3.32 1.66
N VAL A 14 7.03 -3.51 2.21
CA VAL A 14 8.30 -3.56 1.49
C VAL A 14 8.23 -4.46 0.25
N THR A 15 7.47 -5.57 0.31
CA THR A 15 7.19 -6.44 -0.84
C THR A 15 6.33 -5.77 -1.91
N ALA A 16 5.34 -4.94 -1.53
CA ALA A 16 4.54 -4.17 -2.49
C ALA A 16 5.34 -3.01 -3.09
N VAL A 17 6.23 -2.38 -2.33
CA VAL A 17 7.17 -1.38 -2.84
C VAL A 17 8.12 -2.00 -3.85
N GLN A 18 8.68 -3.17 -3.58
CA GLN A 18 9.53 -3.88 -4.55
C GLN A 18 8.74 -4.31 -5.79
N ALA A 19 7.52 -4.85 -5.63
CA ALA A 19 6.64 -5.19 -6.75
C ALA A 19 6.21 -3.95 -7.54
N GLN A 20 5.92 -2.83 -6.88
CA GLN A 20 5.57 -1.57 -7.51
C GLN A 20 6.76 -1.00 -8.30
N VAL A 21 7.97 -1.02 -7.74
CA VAL A 21 9.20 -0.63 -8.44
C VAL A 21 9.35 -1.44 -9.73
N VAL A 22 9.20 -2.75 -9.67
CA VAL A 22 9.31 -3.65 -10.83
C VAL A 22 8.19 -3.41 -11.85
N VAL A 23 6.94 -3.15 -11.40
CA VAL A 23 5.79 -2.89 -12.29
C VAL A 23 5.92 -1.54 -12.99
N ASP A 24 6.30 -0.50 -12.24
CA ASP A 24 6.46 0.86 -12.81
C ASP A 24 7.64 0.92 -13.79
N LEU A 25 8.69 0.13 -13.54
CA LEU A 25 9.83 -0.01 -14.44
C LEU A 25 9.48 -0.80 -15.72
N LYS A 26 8.63 -1.81 -15.62
CA LYS A 26 8.16 -2.60 -16.79
C LYS A 26 7.20 -1.82 -17.70
N LYS A 27 6.51 -0.80 -17.17
CA LYS A 27 5.60 0.04 -17.98
C LYS A 27 6.32 1.05 -18.88
N GLY A 28 7.66 1.07 -18.89
CA GLY A 28 8.47 1.94 -19.74
C GLY A 28 8.04 3.40 -19.55
N GLY A 29 8.71 4.12 -18.66
CA GLY A 29 8.55 5.57 -18.59
C GLY A 29 8.70 6.17 -19.99
N PRO A 30 8.08 7.31 -20.30
CA PRO A 30 8.08 7.87 -21.62
C PRO A 30 9.53 8.02 -22.12
N MET A 31 9.85 7.29 -23.20
CA MET A 31 11.10 7.53 -23.92
C MET A 31 11.14 9.02 -24.22
N VAL A 32 12.15 9.69 -23.69
CA VAL A 32 12.38 11.10 -23.98
C VAL A 32 12.53 11.20 -25.49
N LYS A 33 11.46 11.60 -26.18
CA LYS A 33 11.55 11.95 -27.59
C LYS A 33 12.54 13.12 -27.67
N SER A 34 13.69 12.86 -28.22
CA SER A 34 14.73 13.84 -28.51
C SER A 34 14.10 14.99 -29.29
N LYS A 35 13.75 16.08 -28.61
CA LYS A 35 13.61 17.37 -29.28
C LYS A 35 15.03 17.88 -29.52
N THR A 36 15.26 18.27 -30.73
CA THR A 36 16.51 18.70 -31.32
C THR A 36 17.39 19.56 -30.39
N LEU A 37 18.68 19.28 -30.42
CA LEU A 37 19.81 19.92 -29.74
C LEU A 37 19.89 21.47 -29.83
N LYS A 38 19.02 22.13 -30.59
CA LYS A 38 19.04 23.59 -30.82
C LYS A 38 18.56 24.42 -29.61
N ASP A 39 17.96 23.82 -28.58
CA ASP A 39 17.36 24.56 -27.44
C ASP A 39 18.31 24.70 -26.23
N TYR A 40 19.59 24.35 -26.36
CA TYR A 40 20.53 24.32 -25.24
C TYR A 40 21.86 24.96 -25.60
N ASP A 41 21.87 26.24 -25.80
CA ASP A 41 23.11 27.01 -25.76
C ASP A 41 22.97 28.14 -24.75
N HIS A 42 24.03 28.35 -23.95
CA HIS A 42 24.56 29.66 -23.55
C HIS A 42 25.61 29.57 -22.42
N GLN A 43 26.33 28.45 -22.28
CA GLN A 43 27.44 28.39 -21.33
C GLN A 43 28.79 27.97 -21.94
N GLY A 44 29.07 28.36 -23.23
CA GLY A 44 30.42 28.30 -23.76
C GLY A 44 31.10 26.92 -23.84
N ARG A 45 30.33 25.83 -23.81
CA ARG A 45 30.87 24.49 -24.10
C ARG A 45 30.92 24.25 -25.59
N ASP A 46 32.03 23.62 -26.05
CA ASP A 46 32.17 23.20 -27.44
C ASP A 46 30.95 22.33 -27.84
N GLU A 47 30.30 22.71 -28.97
CA GLU A 47 29.12 21.97 -29.48
C GLU A 47 29.39 20.47 -29.71
N ARG A 48 30.65 20.11 -29.98
CA ARG A 48 31.07 18.72 -30.16
C ARG A 48 31.04 17.96 -28.86
N ALA A 49 31.58 18.53 -27.78
CA ALA A 49 31.52 17.95 -26.42
C ALA A 49 30.06 17.80 -25.93
N LEU A 50 29.21 18.81 -26.20
CA LEU A 50 27.78 18.78 -25.87
C LEU A 50 27.03 17.67 -26.62
N ARG A 51 27.42 17.35 -27.85
CA ARG A 51 26.85 16.24 -28.61
C ARG A 51 27.29 14.88 -28.05
N GLU A 52 28.56 14.74 -27.72
CA GLU A 52 29.12 13.52 -27.12
C GLU A 52 28.50 13.25 -25.75
N ASP A 53 28.42 14.24 -24.86
CA ASP A 53 27.75 14.15 -23.57
C ASP A 53 26.27 13.75 -23.71
N SER A 54 25.60 14.25 -24.76
CA SER A 54 24.21 13.91 -25.00
C SER A 54 24.00 12.47 -25.44
N VAL A 55 24.91 11.93 -26.27
CA VAL A 55 24.87 10.52 -26.69
C VAL A 55 25.17 9.62 -25.50
N GLN A 56 26.19 9.93 -24.70
CA GLN A 56 26.53 9.17 -23.50
C GLN A 56 25.41 9.21 -22.45
N TYR A 57 24.80 10.38 -22.23
CA TYR A 57 23.65 10.53 -21.33
C TYR A 57 22.49 9.60 -21.74
N VAL A 58 22.14 9.55 -23.01
CA VAL A 58 21.06 8.67 -23.50
C VAL A 58 21.45 7.20 -23.36
N ASP A 59 22.71 6.85 -23.62
CA ASP A 59 23.18 5.47 -23.42
C ASP A 59 23.15 5.05 -21.95
N CYS A 60 23.60 5.93 -21.04
CA CYS A 60 23.49 5.70 -19.60
C CYS A 60 22.05 5.45 -19.18
N LEU A 61 21.10 6.28 -19.65
CA LEU A 61 19.67 6.07 -19.35
C LEU A 61 19.15 4.74 -19.86
N ARG A 62 19.46 4.40 -21.12
CA ARG A 62 19.04 3.13 -21.72
C ARG A 62 19.58 1.93 -20.94
N ARG A 63 20.85 1.95 -20.56
CA ARG A 63 21.50 0.90 -19.75
C ARG A 63 20.93 0.86 -18.34
N ALA A 64 20.66 2.02 -17.72
CA ALA A 64 20.05 2.10 -16.41
C ALA A 64 18.65 1.47 -16.40
N PHE A 65 17.81 1.78 -17.39
CA PHE A 65 16.46 1.19 -17.50
C PHE A 65 16.52 -0.32 -17.76
N ASN A 66 17.49 -0.81 -18.54
CA ASN A 66 17.71 -2.24 -18.69
C ASN A 66 18.15 -2.90 -17.36
N ALA A 67 19.04 -2.27 -16.60
CA ALA A 67 19.46 -2.75 -15.28
C ALA A 67 18.27 -2.78 -14.29
N LEU A 68 17.38 -1.77 -14.32
CA LEU A 68 16.15 -1.77 -13.53
C LEU A 68 15.21 -2.92 -13.94
N ALA A 69 15.08 -3.18 -15.23
CA ALA A 69 14.23 -4.28 -15.75
C ALA A 69 14.76 -5.67 -15.33
N THR A 70 16.06 -5.80 -15.06
CA THR A 70 16.73 -7.04 -14.59
C THR A 70 16.98 -7.05 -13.07
N ASP A 71 16.36 -6.13 -12.33
CA ASP A 71 16.49 -5.97 -10.86
C ASP A 71 17.95 -5.71 -10.37
N SER A 72 18.81 -5.19 -11.27
CA SER A 72 20.18 -4.84 -10.93
C SER A 72 20.26 -3.42 -10.35
N LEU A 73 19.66 -3.19 -9.17
CA LEU A 73 19.53 -1.87 -8.54
C LEU A 73 20.86 -1.12 -8.35
N PRO A 74 21.99 -1.75 -7.91
CA PRO A 74 23.27 -1.05 -7.77
C PRO A 74 23.79 -0.52 -9.11
N GLN A 75 23.69 -1.33 -10.18
CA GLN A 75 24.14 -0.93 -11.51
C GLN A 75 23.24 0.18 -12.07
N ALA A 76 21.94 0.07 -11.90
CA ALA A 76 20.99 1.11 -12.30
C ALA A 76 21.30 2.44 -11.61
N GLU A 77 21.52 2.42 -10.30
CA GLU A 77 21.86 3.62 -9.52
C GLU A 77 23.15 4.29 -9.99
N ALA A 78 24.20 3.51 -10.26
CA ALA A 78 25.46 4.04 -10.77
C ALA A 78 25.27 4.75 -12.12
N LEU A 79 24.57 4.11 -13.06
CA LEU A 79 24.29 4.67 -14.39
C LEU A 79 23.39 5.90 -14.34
N LEU A 80 22.40 5.94 -13.45
CA LEU A 80 21.56 7.12 -13.25
C LEU A 80 22.35 8.31 -12.67
N LYS A 81 23.27 8.05 -11.74
CA LYS A 81 24.18 9.09 -11.21
C LYS A 81 25.16 9.59 -12.27
N GLU A 82 25.68 8.69 -13.10
CA GLU A 82 26.53 9.05 -14.24
C GLU A 82 25.78 9.94 -15.24
N ALA A 83 24.54 9.59 -15.56
CA ALA A 83 23.68 10.43 -16.41
C ALA A 83 23.52 11.85 -15.84
N LEU A 84 23.28 12.00 -14.53
CA LEU A 84 23.18 13.31 -13.87
C LEU A 84 24.51 14.08 -13.91
N HIS A 85 25.64 13.39 -13.90
CA HIS A 85 26.95 14.02 -13.99
C HIS A 85 27.21 14.55 -15.43
N LEU A 86 26.87 13.76 -16.43
CA LEU A 86 27.00 14.15 -17.85
C LEU A 86 26.13 15.35 -18.23
N ARG A 87 24.89 15.36 -17.76
CA ARG A 87 23.90 16.39 -18.11
C ARG A 87 23.10 16.84 -16.88
N PRO A 88 23.71 17.61 -15.96
CA PRO A 88 23.05 18.00 -14.69
C PRO A 88 21.79 18.84 -14.92
N ASP A 89 21.74 19.65 -15.99
CA ASP A 89 20.63 20.57 -16.28
C ASP A 89 19.62 20.01 -17.31
N ALA A 90 19.71 18.71 -17.64
CA ALA A 90 18.77 18.13 -18.61
C ALA A 90 17.33 18.17 -18.08
N LYS A 91 16.39 18.72 -18.86
CA LYS A 91 14.96 18.78 -18.48
C LYS A 91 14.35 17.41 -18.15
N GLY A 92 14.91 16.32 -18.70
CA GLY A 92 14.51 14.94 -18.43
C GLY A 92 14.98 14.39 -17.08
N ASN A 93 15.82 15.11 -16.34
CA ASN A 93 16.41 14.62 -15.10
C ASN A 93 15.38 14.35 -13.98
N TYR A 94 14.15 14.87 -14.09
CA TYR A 94 13.08 14.50 -13.16
C TYR A 94 12.83 12.97 -13.17
N VAL A 95 12.90 12.33 -14.35
CA VAL A 95 12.77 10.86 -14.48
C VAL A 95 13.94 10.15 -13.80
N VAL A 96 15.16 10.70 -13.94
CA VAL A 96 16.37 10.15 -13.29
C VAL A 96 16.23 10.22 -11.76
N TRP A 97 15.87 11.40 -11.24
CA TRP A 97 15.64 11.59 -9.81
C TRP A 97 14.51 10.73 -9.27
N ARG A 98 13.41 10.57 -10.03
CA ARG A 98 12.31 9.68 -9.68
C ARG A 98 12.80 8.23 -9.54
N ASN A 99 13.54 7.71 -10.50
CA ASN A 99 14.04 6.33 -10.45
C ASN A 99 15.05 6.13 -9.32
N LEU A 100 15.93 7.09 -9.06
CA LEU A 100 16.79 7.07 -7.87
C LEU A 100 15.96 7.05 -6.58
N GLY A 101 14.85 7.80 -6.52
CA GLY A 101 13.90 7.78 -5.41
C GLY A 101 13.25 6.40 -5.23
N LEU A 102 12.83 5.76 -6.31
CA LEU A 102 12.27 4.40 -6.28
C LEU A 102 13.29 3.37 -5.80
N ILE A 103 14.55 3.47 -6.22
CA ILE A 103 15.64 2.62 -5.70
C ILE A 103 15.81 2.82 -4.19
N SER A 104 15.74 4.09 -3.71
CA SER A 104 15.80 4.35 -2.27
C SER A 104 14.64 3.72 -1.51
N LEU A 105 13.41 3.79 -2.05
CA LEU A 105 12.25 3.14 -1.45
C LEU A 105 12.44 1.61 -1.37
N ALA A 106 12.95 1.00 -2.44
CA ALA A 106 13.22 -0.44 -2.47
C ALA A 106 14.24 -0.88 -1.42
N ARG A 107 15.19 0.00 -1.05
CA ARG A 107 16.18 -0.23 0.01
C ARG A 107 15.71 0.23 1.40
N VAL A 108 14.48 0.70 1.52
CA VAL A 108 13.92 1.23 2.79
C VAL A 108 14.66 2.49 3.29
N GLU A 109 15.32 3.22 2.38
CA GLU A 109 16.07 4.46 2.65
C GLU A 109 15.14 5.69 2.51
N MET A 110 14.11 5.78 3.37
CA MET A 110 12.98 6.71 3.19
C MET A 110 13.40 8.18 3.12
N ARG A 111 14.39 8.62 3.91
CA ARG A 111 14.88 10.02 3.88
C ARG A 111 15.51 10.36 2.54
N GLN A 112 16.31 9.45 1.98
CA GLN A 112 16.93 9.64 0.65
C GLN A 112 15.85 9.60 -0.45
N ALA A 113 14.85 8.74 -0.32
CA ALA A 113 13.72 8.70 -1.24
C ALA A 113 13.00 10.05 -1.31
N ILE A 114 12.68 10.66 -0.15
CA ILE A 114 12.05 11.98 -0.06
C ILE A 114 12.92 13.05 -0.75
N GLU A 115 14.23 13.06 -0.47
CA GLU A 115 15.15 14.01 -1.10
C GLU A 115 15.15 13.87 -2.62
N ARG A 116 15.28 12.65 -3.13
CA ARG A 116 15.34 12.34 -4.55
C ARG A 116 14.04 12.68 -5.27
N PHE A 117 12.87 12.34 -4.70
CA PHE A 117 11.57 12.75 -5.24
C PHE A 117 11.37 14.27 -5.18
N THR A 118 11.90 14.94 -4.16
CA THR A 118 11.86 16.39 -4.09
C THR A 118 12.65 17.03 -5.21
N LYS A 119 13.84 16.49 -5.55
CA LYS A 119 14.62 16.93 -6.72
C LYS A 119 13.87 16.68 -8.04
N ALA A 120 13.17 15.53 -8.16
CA ALA A 120 12.31 15.26 -9.30
C ALA A 120 11.19 16.30 -9.44
N LEU A 121 10.53 16.65 -8.34
CA LEU A 121 9.43 17.63 -8.31
C LEU A 121 9.90 19.08 -8.48
N LEU A 122 11.15 19.41 -8.11
CA LEU A 122 11.75 20.70 -8.43
C LEU A 122 12.01 20.82 -9.94
N ALA A 123 12.46 19.76 -10.60
CA ALA A 123 12.67 19.73 -12.03
C ALA A 123 11.34 19.66 -12.82
N GLN A 124 10.35 18.94 -12.30
CA GLN A 124 9.02 18.78 -12.91
C GLN A 124 7.93 18.78 -11.83
N PRO A 125 7.36 19.93 -11.48
CA PRO A 125 6.34 20.07 -10.44
C PRO A 125 5.06 19.23 -10.67
N GLY A 126 4.75 18.92 -11.93
CA GLY A 126 3.61 18.10 -12.35
C GLY A 126 3.87 16.59 -12.36
N ASP A 127 5.04 16.10 -11.93
CA ASP A 127 5.33 14.67 -11.90
C ASP A 127 4.56 13.97 -10.76
N GLN A 128 3.37 13.49 -11.09
CA GLN A 128 2.46 12.89 -10.11
C GLN A 128 2.99 11.59 -9.51
N GLU A 129 3.77 10.80 -10.26
CA GLU A 129 4.38 9.58 -9.74
C GLU A 129 5.40 9.89 -8.64
N SER A 130 6.26 10.91 -8.82
CA SER A 130 7.19 11.35 -7.78
C SER A 130 6.44 11.87 -6.55
N ARG A 131 5.34 12.60 -6.75
CA ARG A 131 4.53 13.13 -5.66
C ARG A 131 3.88 12.01 -4.84
N TYR A 132 3.25 11.05 -5.48
CA TYR A 132 2.66 9.90 -4.83
C TYR A 132 3.69 9.06 -4.05
N ASN A 133 4.85 8.80 -4.66
CA ASN A 133 5.90 8.02 -4.00
C ASN A 133 6.57 8.81 -2.86
N ARG A 134 6.66 10.14 -2.95
CA ARG A 134 7.10 10.97 -1.84
C ARG A 134 6.10 10.94 -0.68
N ALA A 135 4.80 11.03 -0.98
CA ALA A 135 3.75 10.86 0.03
C ALA A 135 3.84 9.50 0.74
N LYS A 136 4.11 8.40 0.01
CA LYS A 136 4.37 7.09 0.61
C LYS A 136 5.59 7.10 1.53
N ALA A 137 6.69 7.71 1.12
CA ALA A 137 7.89 7.81 1.93
C ALA A 137 7.65 8.65 3.21
N TYR A 138 6.90 9.74 3.12
CA TYR A 138 6.47 10.53 4.28
C TYR A 138 5.60 9.69 5.23
N PHE A 139 4.63 8.95 4.70
CA PHE A 139 3.77 8.07 5.51
C PHE A 139 4.59 7.05 6.30
N LEU A 140 5.56 6.40 5.65
CA LEU A 140 6.43 5.40 6.29
C LEU A 140 7.35 5.99 7.37
N LEU A 141 7.63 7.30 7.31
CA LEU A 141 8.33 8.04 8.38
C LEU A 141 7.40 8.67 9.42
N ASN A 142 6.09 8.38 9.38
CA ASN A 142 5.05 8.96 10.23
C ASN A 142 4.86 10.49 10.04
N ASN A 143 5.30 11.04 8.91
CA ASN A 143 5.08 12.44 8.54
C ASN A 143 3.72 12.57 7.86
N PHE A 144 2.65 12.41 8.63
CA PHE A 144 1.29 12.28 8.10
C PHE A 144 0.74 13.58 7.53
N SER A 145 1.15 14.73 8.06
CA SER A 145 0.75 16.03 7.54
C SER A 145 1.31 16.28 6.13
N GLU A 146 2.58 15.96 5.91
CA GLU A 146 3.25 16.05 4.61
C GLU A 146 2.67 15.03 3.62
N THR A 147 2.31 13.84 4.11
CA THR A 147 1.60 12.83 3.31
C THR A 147 0.28 13.39 2.78
N ILE A 148 -0.54 13.99 3.66
CA ILE A 148 -1.83 14.59 3.28
C ILE A 148 -1.61 15.74 2.29
N ALA A 149 -0.63 16.60 2.52
CA ALA A 149 -0.34 17.73 1.64
C ALA A 149 0.03 17.29 0.21
N ASP A 150 0.88 16.26 0.06
CA ASP A 150 1.22 15.71 -1.25
C ASP A 150 0.01 15.01 -1.91
N CYS A 151 -0.81 14.29 -1.15
CA CYS A 151 -2.04 13.68 -1.65
C CYS A 151 -3.06 14.73 -2.11
N ASP A 152 -3.26 15.81 -1.34
CA ASP A 152 -4.16 16.91 -1.68
C ASP A 152 -3.73 17.61 -2.97
N PHE A 153 -2.44 17.87 -3.11
CA PHE A 153 -1.90 18.46 -4.34
C PHE A 153 -2.11 17.53 -5.54
N PHE A 154 -1.84 16.22 -5.38
CA PHE A 154 -2.06 15.22 -6.43
C PHE A 154 -3.52 15.24 -6.92
N LEU A 155 -4.47 15.11 -6.00
CA LEU A 155 -5.89 15.02 -6.33
C LEU A 155 -6.47 16.31 -6.90
N LYS A 156 -5.89 17.47 -6.52
CA LYS A 156 -6.25 18.77 -7.10
C LYS A 156 -5.82 18.89 -8.56
N GLN A 157 -4.71 18.26 -8.95
CA GLN A 157 -4.19 18.33 -10.32
C GLN A 157 -4.95 17.39 -11.26
N ASP A 158 -5.19 16.15 -10.85
CA ASP A 158 -5.87 15.15 -11.67
C ASP A 158 -6.49 14.04 -10.80
N ALA A 159 -7.75 14.23 -10.42
CA ALA A 159 -8.52 13.25 -9.68
C ALA A 159 -8.92 12.01 -10.50
N THR A 160 -8.70 12.03 -11.82
CA THR A 160 -9.01 10.92 -12.73
C THR A 160 -7.81 10.03 -13.04
N ASN A 161 -6.65 10.37 -12.50
CA ASN A 161 -5.43 9.59 -12.66
C ASN A 161 -5.60 8.15 -12.15
N LEU A 162 -4.92 7.21 -12.79
CA LEU A 162 -4.94 5.79 -12.41
C LEU A 162 -4.51 5.54 -10.96
N LEU A 163 -3.69 6.42 -10.38
CA LEU A 163 -3.23 6.36 -8.98
C LEU A 163 -4.20 7.03 -8.00
N ALA A 164 -5.25 7.74 -8.47
CA ALA A 164 -6.12 8.52 -7.61
C ALA A 164 -6.74 7.69 -6.47
N ASP A 165 -7.20 6.47 -6.74
CA ASP A 165 -7.75 5.60 -5.70
C ASP A 165 -6.70 5.23 -4.64
N SER A 166 -5.45 4.96 -5.07
CA SER A 166 -4.34 4.68 -4.14
C SER A 166 -3.95 5.92 -3.33
N VAL A 167 -4.07 7.11 -3.93
CA VAL A 167 -3.84 8.39 -3.23
C VAL A 167 -4.93 8.66 -2.21
N HIS A 168 -6.20 8.39 -2.54
CA HIS A 168 -7.31 8.47 -1.57
C HIS A 168 -7.09 7.53 -0.39
N LEU A 169 -6.70 6.29 -0.62
CA LEU A 169 -6.38 5.33 0.43
C LEU A 169 -5.23 5.80 1.32
N LEU A 170 -4.14 6.29 0.72
CA LEU A 170 -2.98 6.77 1.45
C LEU A 170 -3.32 8.00 2.31
N ARG A 171 -4.11 8.94 1.76
CA ARG A 171 -4.57 10.11 2.48
C ARG A 171 -5.52 9.75 3.63
N ALA A 172 -6.46 8.84 3.39
CA ALA A 172 -7.35 8.34 4.42
C ALA A 172 -6.57 7.64 5.54
N ALA A 173 -5.55 6.84 5.19
CA ALA A 173 -4.66 6.21 6.17
C ALA A 173 -3.92 7.23 7.03
N ALA A 174 -3.35 8.27 6.41
CA ALA A 174 -2.68 9.35 7.15
C ALA A 174 -3.64 10.10 8.08
N LYS A 175 -4.89 10.33 7.65
CA LYS A 175 -5.95 10.91 8.51
C LYS A 175 -6.29 10.00 9.69
N VAL A 176 -6.32 8.67 9.49
CA VAL A 176 -6.56 7.72 10.59
C VAL A 176 -5.46 7.80 11.65
N GLU A 177 -4.20 7.86 11.24
CA GLU A 177 -3.07 8.01 12.16
C GLU A 177 -3.13 9.34 12.96
N LEU A 178 -3.63 10.41 12.32
CA LEU A 178 -3.91 11.70 12.98
C LEU A 178 -5.24 11.70 13.76
N ARG A 179 -5.93 10.57 13.89
CA ARG A 179 -7.25 10.42 14.53
C ARG A 179 -8.37 11.29 13.91
N GLN A 180 -8.21 11.69 12.68
CA GLN A 180 -9.22 12.42 11.92
C GLN A 180 -10.25 11.44 11.31
N TYR A 181 -10.86 10.60 12.18
CA TYR A 181 -11.69 9.45 11.78
C TYR A 181 -12.88 9.86 10.92
N ALA A 182 -13.56 10.94 11.25
CA ALA A 182 -14.72 11.39 10.48
C ALA A 182 -14.36 11.74 9.02
N ALA A 183 -13.23 12.46 8.81
CA ALA A 183 -12.77 12.84 7.49
C ALA A 183 -12.26 11.62 6.69
N ALA A 184 -11.54 10.69 7.35
CA ALA A 184 -11.09 9.45 6.72
C ALA A 184 -12.28 8.58 6.30
N ARG A 185 -13.29 8.42 7.17
CA ARG A 185 -14.50 7.64 6.90
C ARG A 185 -15.29 8.19 5.73
N ALA A 186 -15.49 9.50 5.66
CA ALA A 186 -16.19 10.15 4.55
C ALA A 186 -15.49 9.85 3.21
N GLU A 187 -14.17 9.95 3.17
CA GLU A 187 -13.36 9.68 1.98
C GLU A 187 -13.41 8.20 1.55
N LEU A 188 -13.31 7.28 2.52
CA LEU A 188 -13.41 5.84 2.24
C LEU A 188 -14.80 5.43 1.77
N THR A 189 -15.86 6.03 2.34
CA THR A 189 -17.24 5.78 1.93
C THR A 189 -17.47 6.24 0.49
N ASP A 190 -16.95 7.41 0.12
CA ASP A 190 -17.00 7.89 -1.27
C ASP A 190 -16.24 6.95 -2.21
N LEU A 191 -15.05 6.52 -1.84
CA LEU A 191 -14.26 5.55 -2.62
C LEU A 191 -15.02 4.22 -2.80
N LEU A 192 -15.62 3.68 -1.73
CA LEU A 192 -16.38 2.44 -1.76
C LEU A 192 -17.70 2.55 -2.52
N THR A 193 -18.29 3.74 -2.60
CA THR A 193 -19.46 4.00 -3.46
C THR A 193 -19.10 3.85 -4.95
N ARG A 194 -17.93 4.32 -5.34
CA ARG A 194 -17.41 4.21 -6.71
C ARG A 194 -16.79 2.83 -7.01
N LYS A 195 -16.15 2.23 -6.03
CA LYS A 195 -15.41 0.95 -6.12
C LYS A 195 -15.71 0.04 -4.93
N PRO A 196 -16.87 -0.63 -4.92
CA PRO A 196 -17.29 -1.48 -3.80
C PRO A 196 -16.36 -2.66 -3.49
N ASN A 197 -15.57 -3.10 -4.47
CA ASN A 197 -14.64 -4.23 -4.35
C ASN A 197 -13.22 -3.85 -3.89
N LYS A 198 -13.02 -2.64 -3.36
CA LYS A 198 -11.72 -2.17 -2.86
C LYS A 198 -11.48 -2.68 -1.44
N SER A 199 -10.84 -3.85 -1.30
CA SER A 199 -10.63 -4.53 -0.01
C SER A 199 -9.90 -3.64 1.00
N GLU A 200 -8.88 -2.91 0.57
CA GLU A 200 -8.07 -2.05 1.44
C GLU A 200 -8.91 -0.91 2.06
N ALA A 201 -9.89 -0.38 1.32
CA ALA A 201 -10.79 0.66 1.83
C ALA A 201 -11.74 0.12 2.91
N HIS A 202 -12.29 -1.06 2.72
CA HIS A 202 -13.11 -1.75 3.73
C HIS A 202 -12.31 -2.03 5.00
N LEU A 203 -11.09 -2.56 4.87
CA LEU A 203 -10.23 -2.87 6.01
C LEU A 203 -9.84 -1.61 6.79
N LEU A 204 -9.54 -0.52 6.10
CA LEU A 204 -9.26 0.76 6.76
C LEU A 204 -10.50 1.31 7.47
N LEU A 205 -11.69 1.14 6.90
CA LEU A 205 -12.95 1.50 7.54
C LEU A 205 -13.20 0.63 8.79
N LEU A 206 -12.90 -0.66 8.74
CA LEU A 206 -12.97 -1.54 9.93
C LEU A 206 -12.00 -1.08 11.03
N CYS A 207 -10.77 -0.66 10.68
CA CYS A 207 -9.83 -0.07 11.65
C CYS A 207 -10.40 1.19 12.33
N ILE A 208 -11.09 2.06 11.57
CA ILE A 208 -11.73 3.25 12.13
C ILE A 208 -12.87 2.86 13.07
N LEU A 209 -13.75 1.97 12.64
CA LEU A 209 -14.90 1.50 13.44
C LEU A 209 -14.45 0.80 14.72
N GLN A 210 -13.36 0.04 14.66
CA GLN A 210 -12.72 -0.56 15.83
C GLN A 210 -12.20 0.52 16.79
N ALA A 211 -11.49 1.52 16.28
CA ALA A 211 -10.95 2.61 17.11
C ALA A 211 -12.03 3.46 17.77
N GLU A 212 -13.22 3.58 17.14
CA GLU A 212 -14.39 4.27 17.64
C GLU A 212 -15.28 3.37 18.54
N GLY A 213 -15.02 2.06 18.64
CA GLY A 213 -15.85 1.11 19.39
C GLY A 213 -17.24 0.85 18.78
N ARG A 214 -17.41 1.08 17.47
CA ARG A 214 -18.69 1.00 16.74
C ARG A 214 -18.97 -0.41 16.25
N LEU A 215 -19.18 -1.35 17.16
CA LEU A 215 -19.28 -2.79 16.90
C LEU A 215 -20.37 -3.19 15.90
N GLN A 216 -21.56 -2.54 15.96
CA GLN A 216 -22.66 -2.87 15.04
C GLN A 216 -22.36 -2.49 13.60
N GLU A 217 -21.72 -1.33 13.41
CA GLU A 217 -21.30 -0.88 12.08
C GLU A 217 -20.13 -1.70 11.56
N MET A 218 -19.22 -2.12 12.45
CA MET A 218 -18.14 -3.04 12.12
C MET A 218 -18.69 -4.38 11.60
N ARG A 219 -19.74 -4.93 12.20
CA ARG A 219 -20.41 -6.12 11.68
C ARG A 219 -21.01 -5.88 10.29
N ALA A 220 -21.75 -4.79 10.13
CA ALA A 220 -22.36 -4.45 8.83
C ALA A 220 -21.30 -4.26 7.72
N GLU A 221 -20.17 -3.64 8.05
CA GLU A 221 -19.09 -3.44 7.11
C GLU A 221 -18.35 -4.75 6.76
N THR A 222 -18.20 -5.66 7.73
CA THR A 222 -17.65 -6.99 7.49
C THR A 222 -18.51 -7.80 6.52
N ILE A 223 -19.85 -7.75 6.66
CA ILE A 223 -20.78 -8.40 5.73
C ILE A 223 -20.63 -7.82 4.32
N LYS A 224 -20.50 -6.49 4.19
CA LYS A 224 -20.25 -5.84 2.89
C LYS A 224 -18.92 -6.29 2.30
N PHE A 225 -17.86 -6.37 3.11
CA PHE A 225 -16.56 -6.88 2.68
C PHE A 225 -16.68 -8.29 2.11
N CYS A 226 -17.30 -9.22 2.83
CA CYS A 226 -17.48 -10.60 2.38
C CYS A 226 -18.23 -10.69 1.03
N LYS A 227 -19.25 -9.84 0.85
CA LYS A 227 -20.04 -9.77 -0.38
C LYS A 227 -19.25 -9.16 -1.56
N ASN A 228 -18.56 -8.08 -1.32
CA ASN A 228 -17.92 -7.27 -2.38
C ASN A 228 -16.50 -7.72 -2.71
N CYS A 229 -15.81 -8.37 -1.76
CA CYS A 229 -14.43 -8.81 -1.87
C CYS A 229 -14.26 -10.31 -1.60
N PRO A 230 -14.98 -11.22 -2.30
CA PRO A 230 -15.01 -12.65 -1.96
C PRO A 230 -13.64 -13.33 -2.05
N ASN A 231 -12.74 -12.83 -2.90
CA ASN A 231 -11.39 -13.37 -3.08
C ASN A 231 -10.37 -12.83 -2.05
N ASN A 232 -10.74 -11.84 -1.26
CA ASN A 232 -9.85 -11.17 -0.29
C ASN A 232 -10.16 -11.53 1.17
N LYS A 233 -10.93 -12.59 1.42
CA LYS A 233 -11.30 -13.00 2.79
C LYS A 233 -10.08 -13.31 3.67
N GLN A 234 -8.95 -13.67 3.07
CA GLN A 234 -7.70 -13.86 3.79
C GLN A 234 -7.21 -12.55 4.46
N ASP A 235 -7.41 -11.41 3.82
CA ASP A 235 -7.03 -10.10 4.36
C ASP A 235 -7.82 -9.81 5.65
N LEU A 236 -9.11 -10.20 5.66
CA LEU A 236 -9.97 -10.09 6.84
C LEU A 236 -9.53 -11.02 7.98
N VAL A 237 -9.08 -12.25 7.66
CA VAL A 237 -8.52 -13.17 8.67
C VAL A 237 -7.24 -12.59 9.27
N MET A 238 -6.39 -11.96 8.48
CA MET A 238 -5.18 -11.29 8.98
C MET A 238 -5.51 -10.09 9.87
N PHE A 239 -6.53 -9.32 9.53
CA PHE A 239 -7.06 -8.26 10.40
C PHE A 239 -7.53 -8.84 11.76
N LEU A 240 -8.22 -10.00 11.73
CA LEU A 240 -8.67 -10.72 12.91
C LEU A 240 -7.53 -11.18 13.81
N ASP A 241 -6.47 -11.71 13.26
CA ASP A 241 -5.32 -12.16 14.05
C ASP A 241 -4.67 -11.00 14.81
N GLY A 242 -4.65 -9.81 14.19
CA GLY A 242 -4.28 -8.58 14.86
C GLY A 242 -5.23 -8.24 16.03
N ALA A 243 -6.54 -8.33 15.84
CA ALA A 243 -7.54 -8.08 16.89
C ALA A 243 -7.42 -9.07 18.06
N LYS A 244 -7.21 -10.36 17.80
CA LYS A 244 -6.98 -11.38 18.84
C LYS A 244 -5.75 -11.08 19.70
N GLN A 245 -4.64 -10.69 19.07
CA GLN A 245 -3.41 -10.33 19.80
C GLN A 245 -3.60 -9.11 20.70
N THR A 246 -4.61 -8.27 20.43
CA THR A 246 -4.92 -7.09 21.23
C THR A 246 -5.86 -7.36 22.40
N GLY A 247 -6.40 -8.57 22.51
CA GLY A 247 -7.40 -8.92 23.49
C GLY A 247 -8.83 -8.50 23.15
N ASN A 248 -9.06 -7.99 21.93
CA ASN A 248 -10.38 -7.56 21.46
C ASN A 248 -11.21 -8.77 21.00
N ILE A 249 -11.53 -9.63 21.95
CA ILE A 249 -12.18 -10.93 21.71
C ILE A 249 -13.60 -10.77 21.14
N GLU A 250 -14.36 -9.78 21.62
CA GLU A 250 -15.72 -9.50 21.13
C GLU A 250 -15.73 -9.04 19.66
N GLU A 251 -14.77 -8.21 19.28
CA GLU A 251 -14.61 -7.76 17.90
C GLU A 251 -14.29 -8.93 16.96
N ALA A 252 -13.38 -9.81 17.40
CA ALA A 252 -13.05 -11.02 16.65
C ALA A 252 -14.28 -11.93 16.49
N LYS A 253 -15.14 -12.05 17.52
CA LYS A 253 -16.41 -12.80 17.41
C LYS A 253 -17.31 -12.23 16.34
N ILE A 254 -17.51 -10.90 16.31
CA ILE A 254 -18.37 -10.21 15.34
C ILE A 254 -17.93 -10.51 13.90
N ILE A 255 -16.64 -10.52 13.63
CA ILE A 255 -16.11 -10.80 12.29
C ILE A 255 -16.31 -12.27 11.92
N TYR A 256 -16.06 -13.23 12.84
CA TYR A 256 -16.34 -14.63 12.54
C TYR A 256 -17.84 -14.91 12.40
N ASP A 257 -18.70 -14.20 13.12
CA ASP A 257 -20.17 -14.29 12.92
C ASP A 257 -20.53 -13.89 11.49
N ALA A 258 -19.96 -12.78 10.99
CA ALA A 258 -20.20 -12.32 9.61
C ALA A 258 -19.59 -13.26 8.55
N LEU A 259 -18.38 -13.79 8.78
CA LEU A 259 -17.77 -14.79 7.90
C LEU A 259 -18.59 -16.08 7.82
N LEU A 260 -19.23 -16.47 8.92
CA LEU A 260 -20.08 -17.66 8.97
C LEU A 260 -21.50 -17.43 8.44
N GLU A 261 -21.99 -16.18 8.35
CA GLU A 261 -23.17 -15.85 7.57
C GLU A 261 -22.95 -16.11 6.08
N ASP A 262 -21.74 -15.83 5.57
CA ASP A 262 -21.36 -16.06 4.17
C ASP A 262 -20.96 -17.52 3.89
N ALA A 263 -20.30 -18.19 4.84
CA ALA A 263 -19.84 -19.57 4.72
C ALA A 263 -20.18 -20.40 5.97
N PRO A 264 -21.47 -20.82 6.15
CA PRO A 264 -21.97 -21.45 7.37
C PRO A 264 -21.25 -22.76 7.74
N ASP A 265 -20.82 -23.52 6.76
CA ASP A 265 -20.18 -24.83 6.93
C ASP A 265 -18.65 -24.78 6.95
N ASN A 266 -18.04 -23.59 6.97
CA ASN A 266 -16.59 -23.47 7.05
C ASN A 266 -16.08 -23.90 8.43
N GLY A 267 -15.55 -25.12 8.50
CA GLY A 267 -15.08 -25.74 9.73
C GLY A 267 -13.93 -24.99 10.42
N LEU A 268 -13.04 -24.33 9.65
CA LEU A 268 -11.97 -23.52 10.22
C LEU A 268 -12.51 -22.28 10.93
N TYR A 269 -13.44 -21.56 10.30
CA TYR A 269 -14.10 -20.41 10.95
C TYR A 269 -14.88 -20.82 12.19
N ARG A 270 -15.53 -21.98 12.18
CA ARG A 270 -16.20 -22.56 13.34
C ARG A 270 -15.24 -22.86 14.49
N ILE A 271 -14.09 -23.45 14.22
CA ILE A 271 -13.07 -23.72 15.25
C ILE A 271 -12.56 -22.42 15.85
N GLU A 272 -12.24 -21.44 15.03
CA GLU A 272 -11.74 -20.16 15.51
C GLU A 272 -12.80 -19.42 16.35
N ARG A 273 -14.07 -19.41 15.89
CA ARG A 273 -15.16 -18.82 16.68
C ARG A 273 -15.38 -19.60 18.00
N ALA A 274 -15.30 -20.91 17.98
CA ALA A 274 -15.44 -21.72 19.19
C ALA A 274 -14.34 -21.43 20.25
N LYS A 275 -13.09 -21.17 19.81
CA LYS A 275 -12.03 -20.71 20.71
C LYS A 275 -12.37 -19.36 21.37
N ILE A 276 -12.92 -18.44 20.58
CA ILE A 276 -13.38 -17.12 21.05
C ILE A 276 -14.56 -17.27 22.03
N LEU A 277 -15.56 -18.07 21.66
CA LEU A 277 -16.73 -18.32 22.49
C LEU A 277 -16.34 -18.95 23.84
N LEU A 278 -15.36 -19.87 23.84
CA LEU A 278 -14.81 -20.43 25.07
C LEU A 278 -14.15 -19.36 25.93
N ALA A 279 -13.35 -18.48 25.35
CA ALA A 279 -12.70 -17.38 26.08
C ALA A 279 -13.73 -16.39 26.66
N LEU A 280 -14.88 -16.22 26.01
CA LEU A 280 -16.02 -15.42 26.47
C LEU A 280 -16.92 -16.18 27.50
N GLY A 281 -16.55 -17.44 27.90
CA GLY A 281 -17.35 -18.26 28.80
C GLY A 281 -18.61 -18.87 28.16
N GLN A 282 -18.84 -18.68 26.86
CA GLN A 282 -20.01 -19.17 26.12
C GLN A 282 -19.83 -20.64 25.69
N LYS A 283 -19.62 -21.55 26.67
CA LYS A 283 -19.25 -22.95 26.43
C LYS A 283 -20.21 -23.71 25.54
N GLN A 284 -21.53 -23.48 25.70
CA GLN A 284 -22.55 -24.20 24.90
C GLN A 284 -22.46 -23.86 23.44
N ALA A 285 -22.36 -22.57 23.11
CA ALA A 285 -22.20 -22.12 21.70
C ALA A 285 -20.87 -22.62 21.08
N ALA A 286 -19.79 -22.68 21.89
CA ALA A 286 -18.53 -23.24 21.45
C ALA A 286 -18.62 -24.75 21.14
N ARG A 287 -19.41 -25.54 21.92
CA ARG A 287 -19.67 -26.95 21.63
C ARG A 287 -20.45 -27.14 20.31
N GLU A 288 -21.44 -26.29 20.02
CA GLU A 288 -22.20 -26.36 18.77
C GLU A 288 -21.30 -26.07 17.57
N ASP A 289 -20.46 -25.04 17.63
CA ASP A 289 -19.50 -24.76 16.56
C ASP A 289 -18.52 -25.91 16.35
N LEU A 290 -18.00 -26.51 17.43
CA LEU A 290 -17.11 -27.66 17.35
C LEU A 290 -17.80 -28.87 16.70
N LYS A 291 -19.07 -29.12 17.04
CA LYS A 291 -19.87 -30.19 16.44
C LYS A 291 -20.00 -30.03 14.91
N ILE A 292 -20.25 -28.81 14.44
CA ILE A 292 -20.35 -28.52 13.00
C ILE A 292 -18.97 -28.66 12.34
N ALA A 293 -17.90 -28.11 12.94
CA ALA A 293 -16.54 -28.20 12.43
C ALA A 293 -16.07 -29.66 12.23
N ARG A 294 -16.42 -30.55 13.14
CA ARG A 294 -16.10 -31.99 13.04
C ARG A 294 -16.77 -32.64 11.82
N ARG A 295 -17.99 -32.23 11.46
CA ARG A 295 -18.72 -32.72 10.29
C ARG A 295 -18.18 -32.19 8.98
N SER A 296 -17.48 -31.07 9.01
CA SER A 296 -16.86 -30.43 7.82
C SER A 296 -15.54 -31.08 7.39
N GLY A 297 -15.16 -32.23 7.97
CA GLY A 297 -13.97 -32.99 7.57
C GLY A 297 -12.62 -32.38 8.00
N ILE A 298 -12.62 -31.43 8.93
CA ILE A 298 -11.38 -30.82 9.45
C ILE A 298 -10.56 -31.86 10.25
N PRO A 299 -9.24 -31.97 10.06
CA PRO A 299 -8.38 -32.89 10.78
C PRO A 299 -8.51 -32.69 12.32
N SER A 300 -8.54 -33.82 13.04
CA SER A 300 -8.72 -33.82 14.51
C SER A 300 -7.67 -33.01 15.27
N ALA A 301 -6.46 -32.88 14.74
CA ALA A 301 -5.39 -32.08 15.30
C ALA A 301 -5.80 -30.59 15.51
N ALA A 302 -6.66 -30.05 14.63
CA ALA A 302 -7.08 -28.65 14.69
C ALA A 302 -8.07 -28.34 15.84
N TRP A 303 -8.81 -29.33 16.34
CA TRP A 303 -9.87 -29.10 17.33
C TRP A 303 -9.78 -29.95 18.60
N LYS A 304 -8.86 -30.94 18.66
CA LYS A 304 -8.75 -31.89 19.79
C LYS A 304 -8.45 -31.20 21.12
N GLU A 305 -7.57 -30.21 21.12
CA GLU A 305 -7.26 -29.43 22.33
C GLU A 305 -8.48 -28.62 22.80
N LEU A 306 -9.25 -28.04 21.87
CA LEU A 306 -10.46 -27.29 22.17
C LEU A 306 -11.53 -28.22 22.80
N GLU A 307 -11.68 -29.43 22.28
CA GLU A 307 -12.60 -30.44 22.82
C GLU A 307 -12.25 -30.79 24.27
N GLN A 308 -10.95 -30.92 24.57
CA GLN A 308 -10.51 -31.17 25.97
C GLN A 308 -10.87 -30.03 26.93
N LYS A 309 -10.74 -28.78 26.48
CA LYS A 309 -11.09 -27.58 27.25
C LYS A 309 -12.60 -27.38 27.41
N LEU A 310 -13.42 -28.04 26.59
CA LEU A 310 -14.88 -27.95 26.60
C LEU A 310 -15.55 -29.10 27.42
N LYS A 311 -14.78 -30.09 27.80
CA LYS A 311 -15.25 -31.14 28.72
C LYS A 311 -15.38 -30.57 30.11
#